data_880ad876a3cbd4ad9fa28d4f208586ee
#
_entry.id   880ad876a3cbd4ad9fa28d4f208586ee
#
_cell.length_a   1.000
_cell.length_b   1.000
_cell.length_c   1.000
_cell.angle_alpha   90.00
_cell.angle_beta   90.00
_cell.angle_gamma   90.00
#
_symmetry.space_group_name_H-M   'P 1'
#
loop_
_entity.id
_entity.type
_entity.pdbx_description
1 polymer ?
#
loop_
_entity_poly.entity_id
_entity_poly.type
_entity_poly.pdbx_seq_one_letter_code
_entity_poly.pdbx_strand_id
1 'polypeptide(L)'
;MVLRMEQQPNKIKPMLLSALAQLSTCLIVWNFHIPNPNILLFVVLSAVLVKYGYAAGIVSGLIAFLYSAFFFSTDHSFFLYTSLNFQKLIVAGLGIAANILLIGRLQWQLKRSSMEKMQAEAEEKLQETTESYRAKLYHDVLTGTYNRRYYEDIASRIVGPAGVALLDVDDFKICNDTYGHYAGDMALKTAAKAIQS
;
A
#
# COMPACT_ATOMS: atom_id res chain seq x y z
N MET A 1 -6.65 -8.47 -23.62
CA MET A 1 -6.12 -7.81 -22.40
C MET A 1 -6.42 -6.33 -22.52
N VAL A 2 -7.57 -5.88 -22.02
CA VAL A 2 -8.02 -4.48 -22.13
C VAL A 2 -7.42 -3.74 -20.95
N LEU A 3 -6.45 -2.89 -21.20
CA LEU A 3 -5.92 -1.94 -20.21
C LEU A 3 -7.08 -1.00 -19.84
N ARG A 4 -7.63 -1.22 -18.66
CA ARG A 4 -8.54 -0.27 -18.01
C ARG A 4 -7.72 0.99 -17.76
N MET A 5 -7.92 2.02 -18.57
CA MET A 5 -7.42 3.36 -18.26
C MET A 5 -8.03 3.77 -16.91
N GLU A 6 -7.23 3.72 -15.87
CA GLU A 6 -7.56 4.27 -14.56
C GLU A 6 -7.81 5.77 -14.77
N GLN A 7 -9.07 6.16 -14.73
CA GLN A 7 -9.47 7.57 -14.77
C GLN A 7 -8.77 8.24 -13.57
N GLN A 8 -7.84 9.14 -13.83
CA GLN A 8 -7.23 9.97 -12.78
C GLN A 8 -8.37 10.60 -11.95
N PRO A 9 -8.36 10.40 -10.63
CA PRO A 9 -9.42 10.92 -9.78
C PRO A 9 -9.50 12.44 -9.98
N ASN A 10 -10.68 12.93 -10.31
CA ASN A 10 -10.95 14.34 -10.56
C ASN A 10 -10.57 15.17 -9.31
N LYS A 11 -9.38 15.76 -9.31
CA LYS A 11 -8.81 16.51 -8.18
C LYS A 11 -9.63 17.78 -7.83
N ILE A 12 -10.50 18.22 -8.73
CA ILE A 12 -11.31 19.42 -8.56
C ILE A 12 -12.46 19.18 -7.56
N LYS A 13 -13.11 18.01 -7.60
CA LYS A 13 -14.21 17.68 -6.67
C LYS A 13 -13.84 17.80 -5.20
N PRO A 14 -12.74 17.22 -4.72
CA PRO A 14 -12.30 17.38 -3.32
C PRO A 14 -12.06 18.83 -2.93
N MET A 15 -11.48 19.63 -3.83
CA MET A 15 -11.20 21.05 -3.58
C MET A 15 -12.48 21.86 -3.47
N LEU A 16 -13.48 21.62 -4.33
CA LEU A 16 -14.79 22.28 -4.27
C LEU A 16 -15.53 21.92 -2.97
N LEU A 17 -15.54 20.64 -2.60
CA LEU A 17 -16.18 20.18 -1.36
C LEU A 17 -15.51 20.77 -0.12
N SER A 18 -14.19 20.90 -0.13
CA SER A 18 -13.44 21.54 0.96
C SER A 18 -13.77 23.02 1.08
N ALA A 19 -13.84 23.73 -0.04
CA ALA A 19 -14.23 25.14 -0.08
C ALA A 19 -15.65 25.35 0.45
N LEU A 20 -16.60 24.52 0.02
CA LEU A 20 -17.99 24.58 0.50
C LEU A 20 -18.07 24.32 2.02
N ALA A 21 -17.38 23.29 2.52
CA ALA A 21 -17.36 23.00 3.94
C ALA A 21 -16.80 24.17 4.77
N GLN A 22 -15.70 24.77 4.31
CA GLN A 22 -15.09 25.89 5.02
C GLN A 22 -15.95 27.16 4.96
N LEU A 23 -16.55 27.47 3.80
CA LEU A 23 -17.45 28.60 3.64
C LEU A 23 -18.72 28.43 4.50
N SER A 24 -19.28 27.23 4.55
CA SER A 24 -20.41 26.92 5.45
C SER A 24 -20.05 27.19 6.92
N THR A 25 -18.83 26.80 7.32
CA THR A 25 -18.33 27.10 8.68
C THR A 25 -18.21 28.59 8.93
N CYS A 26 -17.69 29.35 7.96
CA CYS A 26 -17.62 30.80 8.06
C CYS A 26 -19.02 31.43 8.25
N LEU A 27 -20.01 30.96 7.49
CA LEU A 27 -21.40 31.42 7.61
C LEU A 27 -22.01 31.08 8.99
N ILE A 28 -21.75 29.90 9.51
CA ILE A 28 -22.21 29.50 10.85
C ILE A 28 -21.58 30.40 11.90
N VAL A 29 -20.27 30.60 11.86
CA VAL A 29 -19.56 31.48 12.81
C VAL A 29 -20.10 32.89 12.77
N TRP A 30 -20.37 33.43 11.59
CA TRP A 30 -20.93 34.76 11.40
C TRP A 30 -22.34 34.87 11.96
N ASN A 31 -23.22 33.94 11.60
CA ASN A 31 -24.64 33.98 12.01
C ASN A 31 -24.84 33.79 13.53
N PHE A 32 -24.04 32.92 14.17
CA PHE A 32 -24.11 32.66 15.60
C PHE A 32 -23.23 33.55 16.47
N HIS A 33 -22.57 34.57 15.87
CA HIS A 33 -21.72 35.54 16.57
C HIS A 33 -20.68 34.87 17.48
N ILE A 34 -20.04 33.78 17.01
CA ILE A 34 -19.08 33.00 17.80
C ILE A 34 -17.82 33.86 18.08
N PRO A 35 -17.46 34.08 19.36
CA PRO A 35 -16.41 35.06 19.71
C PRO A 35 -14.99 34.60 19.30
N ASN A 36 -14.76 33.29 19.13
CA ASN A 36 -13.47 32.75 18.68
C ASN A 36 -13.67 31.79 17.50
N PRO A 37 -13.64 32.28 16.25
CA PRO A 37 -13.89 31.48 15.06
C PRO A 37 -12.81 30.45 14.78
N ASN A 38 -11.56 30.69 15.22
CA ASN A 38 -10.40 29.91 14.84
C ASN A 38 -10.52 28.43 15.22
N ILE A 39 -11.16 28.11 16.35
CA ILE A 39 -11.31 26.72 16.80
C ILE A 39 -12.12 25.92 15.78
N LEU A 40 -13.29 26.40 15.37
CA LEU A 40 -14.13 25.74 14.39
C LEU A 40 -13.48 25.65 13.01
N LEU A 41 -12.83 26.75 12.57
CA LEU A 41 -12.12 26.79 11.31
C LEU A 41 -10.97 25.77 11.27
N PHE A 42 -10.24 25.59 12.37
CA PHE A 42 -9.15 24.60 12.46
C PHE A 42 -9.67 23.17 12.51
N VAL A 43 -10.79 22.90 13.20
CA VAL A 43 -11.39 21.56 13.22
C VAL A 43 -11.82 21.16 11.81
N VAL A 44 -12.50 22.04 11.08
CA VAL A 44 -12.92 21.76 9.70
C VAL A 44 -11.74 21.63 8.78
N LEU A 45 -10.71 22.49 8.90
CA LEU A 45 -9.47 22.38 8.15
C LEU A 45 -8.79 21.03 8.37
N SER A 46 -8.70 20.57 9.62
CA SER A 46 -8.12 19.27 9.96
C SER A 46 -8.92 18.12 9.35
N ALA A 47 -10.25 18.15 9.44
CA ALA A 47 -11.12 17.16 8.86
C ALA A 47 -11.01 17.10 7.33
N VAL A 48 -10.92 18.27 6.68
CA VAL A 48 -10.71 18.40 5.23
C VAL A 48 -9.36 17.80 4.81
N LEU A 49 -8.28 18.15 5.54
CA LEU A 49 -6.94 17.60 5.29
C LEU A 49 -6.94 16.07 5.37
N VAL A 50 -7.56 15.52 6.41
CA VAL A 50 -7.62 14.05 6.60
C VAL A 50 -8.42 13.38 5.49
N LYS A 51 -9.56 13.93 5.10
CA LYS A 51 -10.50 13.29 4.16
C LYS A 51 -10.13 13.51 2.69
N TYR A 52 -9.70 14.72 2.33
CA TYR A 52 -9.53 15.14 0.95
C TYR A 52 -8.08 15.42 0.55
N GLY A 53 -7.17 15.41 1.52
CA GLY A 53 -5.73 15.52 1.30
C GLY A 53 -5.23 16.97 1.20
N TYR A 54 -3.94 17.09 0.86
CA TYR A 54 -3.17 18.31 0.98
C TYR A 54 -3.70 19.49 0.14
N ALA A 55 -4.05 19.24 -1.14
CA ALA A 55 -4.53 20.30 -2.03
C ALA A 55 -5.86 20.93 -1.56
N ALA A 56 -6.79 20.09 -1.09
CA ALA A 56 -8.05 20.53 -0.51
C ALA A 56 -7.83 21.31 0.81
N GLY A 57 -6.85 20.86 1.60
CA GLY A 57 -6.44 21.55 2.83
C GLY A 57 -5.87 22.96 2.59
N ILE A 58 -5.08 23.15 1.54
CA ILE A 58 -4.59 24.49 1.18
C ILE A 58 -5.75 25.44 0.84
N VAL A 59 -6.71 24.99 0.03
CA VAL A 59 -7.89 25.79 -0.32
C VAL A 59 -8.70 26.15 0.92
N SER A 60 -8.97 25.17 1.79
CA SER A 60 -9.67 25.37 3.06
C SER A 60 -8.90 26.34 3.99
N GLY A 61 -7.58 26.18 4.08
CA GLY A 61 -6.71 27.03 4.89
C GLY A 61 -6.69 28.49 4.42
N LEU A 62 -6.68 28.71 3.11
CA LEU A 62 -6.77 30.07 2.53
C LEU A 62 -8.11 30.74 2.87
N ILE A 63 -9.22 30.02 2.76
CA ILE A 63 -10.55 30.52 3.13
C ILE A 63 -10.59 30.84 4.63
N ALA A 64 -10.08 29.95 5.48
CA ALA A 64 -10.01 30.17 6.92
C ALA A 64 -9.16 31.39 7.27
N PHE A 65 -8.02 31.58 6.62
CA PHE A 65 -7.15 32.75 6.83
C PHE A 65 -7.82 34.05 6.40
N LEU A 66 -8.43 34.10 5.21
CA LEU A 66 -9.14 35.29 4.72
C LEU A 66 -10.31 35.64 5.62
N TYR A 67 -11.05 34.64 6.10
CA TYR A 67 -12.12 34.87 7.05
C TYR A 67 -11.59 35.42 8.39
N SER A 68 -10.50 34.86 8.92
CA SER A 68 -9.86 35.35 10.15
C SER A 68 -9.35 36.77 9.98
N ALA A 69 -8.78 37.11 8.82
CA ALA A 69 -8.36 38.47 8.49
C ALA A 69 -9.54 39.44 8.50
N PHE A 70 -10.63 39.10 7.86
CA PHE A 70 -11.86 39.89 7.88
C PHE A 70 -12.43 40.04 9.29
N PHE A 71 -12.52 38.94 10.04
CA PHE A 71 -13.13 38.91 11.38
C PHE A 71 -12.38 39.75 12.41
N PHE A 72 -11.04 39.73 12.38
CA PHE A 72 -10.20 40.50 13.33
C PHE A 72 -9.86 41.92 12.87
N SER A 73 -10.27 42.31 11.65
CA SER A 73 -10.05 43.69 11.17
C SER A 73 -10.96 44.69 11.88
N THR A 74 -10.51 45.95 11.97
CA THR A 74 -11.32 47.05 12.44
C THR A 74 -12.30 47.45 11.34
N ASP A 75 -13.56 47.65 11.69
CA ASP A 75 -14.65 48.01 10.76
C ASP A 75 -14.77 47.06 9.53
N HIS A 76 -14.34 45.80 9.69
CA HIS A 76 -14.34 44.78 8.61
C HIS A 76 -13.65 45.27 7.32
N SER A 77 -12.58 46.05 7.46
CA SER A 77 -11.89 46.69 6.34
C SER A 77 -10.74 45.89 5.71
N PHE A 78 -10.38 44.71 6.22
CA PHE A 78 -9.24 43.84 5.86
C PHE A 78 -7.84 44.42 6.11
N PHE A 79 -7.68 45.76 6.20
CA PHE A 79 -6.37 46.40 6.24
C PHE A 79 -6.05 47.09 7.56
N LEU A 80 -7.04 47.36 8.38
CA LEU A 80 -6.89 48.04 9.64
C LEU A 80 -7.04 47.10 10.82
N TYR A 81 -6.04 46.99 11.66
CA TYR A 81 -6.02 46.12 12.84
C TYR A 81 -5.57 46.89 14.07
N THR A 82 -6.18 46.59 15.20
CA THR A 82 -5.57 46.95 16.49
C THR A 82 -4.38 46.01 16.74
N SER A 83 -3.40 46.48 17.52
CA SER A 83 -2.21 45.70 17.87
C SER A 83 -2.56 44.27 18.40
N LEU A 84 -3.60 44.16 19.22
CA LEU A 84 -4.09 42.88 19.78
C LEU A 84 -4.70 41.97 18.71
N ASN A 85 -5.51 42.53 17.81
CA ASN A 85 -6.15 41.74 16.75
C ASN A 85 -5.16 41.31 15.68
N PHE A 86 -4.14 42.13 15.41
CA PHE A 86 -3.04 41.75 14.53
C PHE A 86 -2.26 40.53 15.08
N GLN A 87 -1.99 40.49 16.38
CA GLN A 87 -1.38 39.32 17.02
C GLN A 87 -2.24 38.07 16.87
N LYS A 88 -3.56 38.20 17.05
CA LYS A 88 -4.48 37.06 16.84
C LYS A 88 -4.45 36.56 15.40
N LEU A 89 -4.34 37.42 14.42
CA LEU A 89 -4.24 37.06 13.01
C LEU A 89 -2.92 36.32 12.71
N ILE A 90 -1.80 36.75 13.27
CA ILE A 90 -0.52 36.05 13.14
C ILE A 90 -0.63 34.66 13.72
N VAL A 91 -1.19 34.50 14.93
CA VAL A 91 -1.37 33.20 15.58
C VAL A 91 -2.28 32.31 14.75
N ALA A 92 -3.37 32.85 14.17
CA ALA A 92 -4.23 32.10 13.28
C ALA A 92 -3.50 31.60 12.02
N GLY A 93 -2.70 32.45 11.37
CA GLY A 93 -1.90 32.10 10.21
C GLY A 93 -0.87 31.00 10.52
N LEU A 94 -0.15 31.14 11.62
CA LEU A 94 0.81 30.12 12.07
C LEU A 94 0.11 28.80 12.41
N GLY A 95 -1.06 28.86 13.05
CA GLY A 95 -1.87 27.69 13.37
C GLY A 95 -2.37 26.94 12.12
N ILE A 96 -2.83 27.68 11.10
CA ILE A 96 -3.23 27.12 9.81
C ILE A 96 -2.03 26.44 9.13
N ALA A 97 -0.90 27.11 9.05
CA ALA A 97 0.31 26.58 8.44
C ALA A 97 0.80 25.32 9.17
N ALA A 98 0.88 25.37 10.49
CA ALA A 98 1.26 24.22 11.31
C ALA A 98 0.31 23.03 11.13
N ASN A 99 -1.00 23.27 11.08
CA ASN A 99 -2.00 22.24 10.85
C ASN A 99 -1.81 21.54 9.49
N ILE A 100 -1.65 22.33 8.42
CA ILE A 100 -1.42 21.80 7.06
C ILE A 100 -0.13 20.97 7.00
N LEU A 101 0.96 21.48 7.58
CA LEU A 101 2.25 20.80 7.58
C LEU A 101 2.21 19.51 8.41
N LEU A 102 1.66 19.56 9.61
CA LEU A 102 1.64 18.43 10.53
C LEU A 102 0.78 17.28 10.00
N ILE A 103 -0.48 17.59 9.65
CA ILE A 103 -1.41 16.56 9.15
C ILE A 103 -0.97 16.05 7.77
N GLY A 104 -0.47 16.94 6.90
CA GLY A 104 0.06 16.54 5.61
C GLY A 104 1.24 15.57 5.74
N ARG A 105 2.17 15.85 6.66
CA ARG A 105 3.31 14.97 6.95
C ARG A 105 2.87 13.63 7.52
N LEU A 106 1.92 13.64 8.46
CA LEU A 106 1.37 12.42 9.04
C LEU A 106 0.71 11.52 7.99
N GLN A 107 -0.11 12.11 7.12
CA GLN A 107 -0.73 11.36 6.02
C GLN A 107 0.29 10.76 5.06
N TRP A 108 1.33 11.53 4.73
CA TRP A 108 2.39 11.03 3.87
C TRP A 108 3.12 9.83 4.50
N GLN A 109 3.44 9.91 5.81
CA GLN A 109 4.05 8.80 6.55
C GLN A 109 3.16 7.56 6.58
N LEU A 110 1.86 7.73 6.87
CA LEU A 110 0.89 6.62 6.89
C LEU A 110 0.76 5.96 5.51
N LYS A 111 0.68 6.76 4.46
CA LYS A 111 0.59 6.25 3.09
C LYS A 111 1.87 5.50 2.69
N ARG A 112 3.02 6.04 3.03
CA ARG A 112 4.32 5.39 2.77
C ARG A 112 4.42 4.05 3.49
N SER A 113 4.10 4.00 4.79
CA SER A 113 4.13 2.77 5.58
C SER A 113 3.15 1.71 5.02
N SER A 114 1.96 2.11 4.56
CA SER A 114 1.02 1.17 3.96
C SER A 114 1.52 0.62 2.61
N MET A 115 2.18 1.44 1.81
CA MET A 115 2.78 0.99 0.55
C MET A 115 3.93 0.01 0.77
N GLU A 116 4.81 0.29 1.74
CA GLU A 116 5.92 -0.60 2.11
C GLU A 116 5.40 -1.97 2.58
N LYS A 117 4.32 -2.00 3.38
CA LYS A 117 3.67 -3.26 3.78
C LYS A 117 3.09 -4.03 2.61
N MET A 118 2.38 -3.36 1.71
CA MET A 118 1.81 -4.01 0.53
C MET A 118 2.89 -4.58 -0.41
N GLN A 119 4.03 -3.90 -0.55
CA GLN A 119 5.16 -4.39 -1.34
C GLN A 119 5.76 -5.65 -0.69
N ALA A 120 6.00 -5.64 0.62
CA ALA A 120 6.53 -6.79 1.35
C ALA A 120 5.60 -8.01 1.22
N GLU A 121 4.29 -7.84 1.39
CA GLU A 121 3.30 -8.93 1.22
C GLU A 121 3.25 -9.45 -0.23
N ALA A 122 3.42 -8.58 -1.22
CA ALA A 122 3.46 -8.99 -2.63
C ALA A 122 4.73 -9.78 -2.97
N GLU A 123 5.88 -9.36 -2.44
CA GLU A 123 7.15 -10.08 -2.58
C GLU A 123 7.12 -11.45 -1.93
N GLU A 124 6.58 -11.56 -0.72
CA GLU A 124 6.42 -12.83 -0.01
C GLU A 124 5.54 -13.81 -0.81
N LYS A 125 4.38 -13.35 -1.28
CA LYS A 125 3.49 -14.18 -2.13
C LYS A 125 4.15 -14.60 -3.44
N LEU A 126 4.95 -13.73 -4.03
CA LEU A 126 5.67 -14.05 -5.26
C LEU A 126 6.71 -15.14 -5.01
N GLN A 127 7.45 -15.06 -3.90
CA GLN A 127 8.42 -16.07 -3.50
C GLN A 127 7.75 -17.44 -3.26
N GLU A 128 6.70 -17.49 -2.43
CA GLU A 128 5.95 -18.73 -2.18
C GLU A 128 5.42 -19.35 -3.48
N THR A 129 4.86 -18.52 -4.35
CA THR A 129 4.34 -18.98 -5.64
C THR A 129 5.47 -19.52 -6.50
N THR A 130 6.60 -18.85 -6.57
CA THR A 130 7.76 -19.26 -7.36
C THR A 130 8.35 -20.57 -6.86
N GLU A 131 8.48 -20.75 -5.55
CA GLU A 131 8.96 -21.99 -4.94
C GLU A 131 7.99 -23.15 -5.20
N SER A 132 6.69 -22.92 -5.05
CA SER A 132 5.67 -23.92 -5.37
C SER A 132 5.71 -24.32 -6.86
N TYR A 133 5.89 -23.37 -7.76
CA TYR A 133 6.05 -23.66 -9.19
C TYR A 133 7.33 -24.45 -9.48
N ARG A 134 8.45 -24.09 -8.87
CA ARG A 134 9.71 -24.83 -9.01
C ARG A 134 9.58 -26.27 -8.52
N ALA A 135 8.96 -26.47 -7.36
CA ALA A 135 8.71 -27.81 -6.83
C ALA A 135 7.90 -28.65 -7.82
N LYS A 136 6.80 -28.12 -8.36
CA LYS A 136 5.98 -28.83 -9.34
C LYS A 136 6.66 -29.06 -10.68
N LEU A 137 7.54 -28.15 -11.10
CA LEU A 137 8.26 -28.25 -12.38
C LEU A 137 9.39 -29.27 -12.36
N TYR A 138 10.10 -29.38 -11.23
CA TYR A 138 11.35 -30.11 -11.16
C TYR A 138 11.30 -31.38 -10.32
N HIS A 139 10.22 -31.61 -9.59
CA HIS A 139 10.08 -32.85 -8.81
C HIS A 139 9.07 -33.82 -9.45
N ASP A 140 9.36 -35.09 -9.28
CA ASP A 140 8.44 -36.18 -9.59
C ASP A 140 7.38 -36.28 -8.48
N VAL A 141 6.11 -36.33 -8.88
CA VAL A 141 4.97 -36.30 -7.94
C VAL A 141 4.90 -37.58 -7.08
N LEU A 142 5.37 -38.72 -7.60
CA LEU A 142 5.30 -39.98 -6.89
C LEU A 142 6.42 -40.12 -5.86
N THR A 143 7.64 -39.82 -6.26
CA THR A 143 8.87 -40.13 -5.49
C THR A 143 9.43 -38.91 -4.75
N GLY A 144 9.08 -37.71 -5.15
CA GLY A 144 9.65 -36.49 -4.63
C GLY A 144 11.09 -36.19 -5.06
N THR A 145 11.70 -37.07 -5.87
CA THR A 145 13.04 -36.80 -6.46
C THR A 145 12.97 -35.81 -7.57
N TYR A 146 14.12 -35.30 -8.02
CA TYR A 146 14.17 -34.47 -9.22
C TYR A 146 13.73 -35.30 -10.45
N ASN A 147 12.94 -34.66 -11.32
CA ASN A 147 12.46 -35.27 -12.55
C ASN A 147 13.46 -35.03 -13.72
N ARG A 148 13.15 -35.63 -14.88
CA ARG A 148 13.94 -35.51 -16.10
C ARG A 148 14.16 -34.06 -16.51
N ARG A 149 13.18 -33.19 -16.34
CA ARG A 149 13.28 -31.76 -16.69
C ARG A 149 14.35 -31.02 -15.86
N TYR A 150 14.45 -31.33 -14.57
CA TYR A 150 15.52 -30.80 -13.73
C TYR A 150 16.90 -31.19 -14.28
N TYR A 151 17.06 -32.43 -14.69
CA TYR A 151 18.31 -32.88 -15.29
C TYR A 151 18.64 -32.10 -16.58
N GLU A 152 17.67 -31.95 -17.49
CA GLU A 152 17.86 -31.24 -18.77
C GLU A 152 18.18 -29.76 -18.56
N ASP A 153 17.54 -29.09 -17.62
CA ASP A 153 17.67 -27.64 -17.42
C ASP A 153 18.84 -27.25 -16.49
N ILE A 154 19.13 -28.05 -15.48
CA ILE A 154 20.04 -27.69 -14.39
C ILE A 154 21.27 -28.60 -14.30
N ALA A 155 21.06 -29.90 -14.24
CA ALA A 155 22.15 -30.84 -14.07
C ALA A 155 23.14 -30.81 -15.25
N SER A 156 22.63 -30.58 -16.46
CA SER A 156 23.46 -30.44 -17.68
C SER A 156 24.40 -29.22 -17.66
N ARG A 157 24.19 -28.27 -16.74
CA ARG A 157 25.03 -27.05 -16.59
C ARG A 157 26.14 -27.19 -15.55
N ILE A 158 26.24 -28.35 -14.90
CA ILE A 158 27.29 -28.61 -13.92
C ILE A 158 28.66 -28.57 -14.60
N VAL A 159 29.50 -27.63 -14.19
CA VAL A 159 30.86 -27.48 -14.70
C VAL A 159 31.85 -28.03 -13.67
N GLY A 160 32.64 -29.03 -14.04
CA GLY A 160 33.66 -29.62 -13.18
C GLY A 160 33.57 -31.16 -13.16
N PRO A 161 34.50 -31.82 -12.47
CA PRO A 161 34.49 -33.27 -12.37
C PRO A 161 33.25 -33.72 -11.56
N ALA A 162 32.39 -34.54 -12.15
CA ALA A 162 31.20 -35.10 -11.54
C ALA A 162 31.09 -36.62 -11.81
N GLY A 163 30.66 -37.36 -10.83
CA GLY A 163 30.30 -38.76 -10.99
C GLY A 163 28.83 -38.94 -11.39
N VAL A 164 28.54 -39.82 -12.31
CA VAL A 164 27.17 -40.17 -12.71
C VAL A 164 26.93 -41.65 -12.44
N ALA A 165 25.80 -41.96 -11.78
CA ALA A 165 25.32 -43.32 -11.59
C ALA A 165 23.96 -43.46 -12.27
N LEU A 166 23.77 -44.51 -13.03
CA LEU A 166 22.48 -44.92 -13.60
C LEU A 166 21.94 -46.09 -12.78
N LEU A 167 20.74 -45.95 -12.26
CA LEU A 167 20.07 -46.97 -11.45
C LEU A 167 18.75 -47.37 -12.13
N ASP A 168 18.45 -48.69 -12.14
CA ASP A 168 17.21 -49.24 -12.66
C ASP A 168 16.63 -50.23 -11.64
N VAL A 169 15.32 -50.44 -11.68
CA VAL A 169 14.63 -51.36 -10.79
C VAL A 169 14.37 -52.65 -11.53
N ASP A 170 15.08 -53.71 -11.12
CA ASP A 170 14.93 -55.04 -11.71
C ASP A 170 13.51 -55.56 -11.55
N ASP A 171 13.00 -56.21 -12.59
CA ASP A 171 11.68 -56.90 -12.60
C ASP A 171 10.49 -55.98 -12.18
N PHE A 172 10.61 -54.68 -12.34
CA PHE A 172 9.54 -53.73 -11.94
C PHE A 172 8.19 -54.03 -12.61
N LYS A 173 8.22 -54.45 -13.87
CA LYS A 173 7.01 -54.87 -14.57
C LYS A 173 6.36 -56.10 -13.92
N ILE A 174 7.14 -57.12 -13.56
CA ILE A 174 6.65 -58.30 -12.87
C ILE A 174 6.05 -57.96 -11.52
N CYS A 175 6.66 -57.03 -10.80
CA CYS A 175 6.11 -56.50 -9.53
C CYS A 175 4.70 -55.91 -9.75
N ASN A 176 4.55 -55.03 -10.76
CA ASN A 176 3.26 -54.42 -11.08
C ASN A 176 2.20 -55.45 -11.51
N ASP A 177 2.58 -56.42 -12.36
CA ASP A 177 1.67 -57.41 -12.89
C ASP A 177 1.22 -58.42 -11.81
N THR A 178 2.07 -58.71 -10.81
CA THR A 178 1.80 -59.62 -9.73
C THR A 178 1.07 -59.02 -8.55
N TYR A 179 1.49 -57.82 -8.13
CA TYR A 179 1.06 -57.17 -6.88
C TYR A 179 0.26 -55.87 -7.08
N GLY A 180 0.07 -55.48 -8.35
CA GLY A 180 -0.65 -54.28 -8.74
C GLY A 180 0.19 -52.99 -8.70
N HIS A 181 -0.30 -51.96 -9.37
CA HIS A 181 0.41 -50.66 -9.50
C HIS A 181 0.71 -49.97 -8.16
N TYR A 182 -0.14 -50.19 -7.15
CA TYR A 182 0.13 -49.63 -5.82
C TYR A 182 1.42 -50.20 -5.20
N ALA A 183 1.68 -51.50 -5.37
CA ALA A 183 2.91 -52.11 -4.90
C ALA A 183 4.15 -51.60 -5.67
N GLY A 184 4.02 -51.39 -6.99
CA GLY A 184 5.06 -50.75 -7.79
C GLY A 184 5.34 -49.31 -7.36
N ASP A 185 4.30 -48.50 -7.11
CA ASP A 185 4.45 -47.14 -6.60
C ASP A 185 5.20 -47.10 -5.25
N MET A 186 4.90 -48.06 -4.36
CA MET A 186 5.61 -48.20 -3.08
C MET A 186 7.07 -48.62 -3.27
N ALA A 187 7.36 -49.50 -4.22
CA ALA A 187 8.73 -49.91 -4.56
C ALA A 187 9.55 -48.69 -5.06
N LEU A 188 8.99 -47.87 -5.98
CA LEU A 188 9.64 -46.66 -6.48
C LEU A 188 9.89 -45.63 -5.37
N LYS A 189 8.90 -45.43 -4.48
CA LYS A 189 9.08 -44.52 -3.31
C LYS A 189 10.18 -45.03 -2.37
N THR A 190 10.28 -46.33 -2.17
CA THR A 190 11.30 -46.92 -1.30
C THR A 190 12.70 -46.80 -1.92
N ALA A 191 12.84 -47.08 -3.22
CA ALA A 191 14.08 -46.89 -3.95
C ALA A 191 14.54 -45.40 -3.93
N ALA A 192 13.60 -44.47 -4.18
CA ALA A 192 13.87 -43.06 -4.14
C ALA A 192 14.39 -42.60 -2.77
N LYS A 193 13.79 -43.08 -1.69
CA LYS A 193 14.26 -42.78 -0.31
C LYS A 193 15.65 -43.33 -0.04
N ALA A 194 15.95 -44.54 -0.53
CA ALA A 194 17.26 -45.14 -0.35
C ALA A 194 18.38 -44.39 -1.10
N ILE A 195 18.04 -43.79 -2.24
CA ILE A 195 18.99 -42.95 -3.02
C ILE A 195 19.24 -41.58 -2.36
N GLN A 196 18.25 -41.05 -1.65
CA GLN A 196 18.33 -39.73 -0.99
C GLN A 196 18.98 -39.80 0.40
N SER A 197 19.14 -40.95 0.99
CA SER A 197 19.77 -41.17 2.30
C SER A 197 21.30 -41.15 2.20
#